data_8db19dc2d8c39d80ec07a5bafb984473
#
_entry.id   8db19dc2d8c39d80ec07a5bafb984473
#
_cell.length_a   1.000
_cell.length_b   1.000
_cell.length_c   1.000
_cell.angle_alpha   90.00
_cell.angle_beta   90.00
_cell.angle_gamma   90.00
#
_symmetry.space_group_name_H-M   'P 1'
#
loop_
_entity.id
_entity.type
_entity.pdbx_description
1 polymer ?
#
loop_
_entity_poly.entity_id
_entity_poly.type
_entity_poly.pdbx_seq_one_letter_code
_entity_poly.pdbx_strand_id
1 'polypeptide(L)'
;MFASMAVGGALEWDELHLFHADSPLGPWRPHRRNPVKSDVRSSRPAGSLFEWQGSLCRPAQDCSRRYGYAISVNRILRIDTEEYREVEVSRILPGWDDSVLGVHTLNMIDGLTMMDCLRMRSRFR
;
A
#
# COMPACT_ATOMS: atom_id res chain seq x y z
N MET A 1 4.57 -10.62 -5.85
CA MET A 1 3.26 -10.29 -5.23
C MET A 1 3.48 -9.74 -3.84
N PHE A 2 2.85 -8.60 -3.53
CA PHE A 2 2.81 -8.06 -2.17
C PHE A 2 1.53 -8.50 -1.47
N ALA A 3 1.63 -8.83 -0.18
CA ALA A 3 0.50 -9.19 0.66
C ALA A 3 0.71 -8.68 2.09
N SER A 4 -0.37 -8.31 2.77
CA SER A 4 -0.37 -8.13 4.22
C SER A 4 -0.90 -9.40 4.89
N MET A 5 -0.28 -9.80 5.98
CA MET A 5 -0.62 -11.04 6.68
C MET A 5 -0.56 -10.82 8.18
N ALA A 6 -1.52 -11.41 8.90
CA ALA A 6 -1.46 -11.49 10.36
C ALA A 6 -0.56 -12.66 10.76
N VAL A 7 0.61 -12.38 11.30
CA VAL A 7 1.58 -13.38 11.74
C VAL A 7 2.03 -13.07 13.16
N GLY A 8 2.06 -14.08 14.02
CA GLY A 8 2.64 -13.95 15.36
C GLY A 8 1.95 -12.95 16.29
N GLY A 9 0.67 -12.64 16.06
CA GLY A 9 -0.09 -11.67 16.85
C GLY A 9 -0.07 -10.23 16.31
N ALA A 10 0.64 -9.97 15.20
CA ALA A 10 0.54 -8.72 14.46
C ALA A 10 -0.84 -8.58 13.80
N LEU A 11 -1.29 -7.34 13.61
CA LEU A 11 -2.50 -7.06 12.85
C LEU A 11 -2.21 -7.25 11.35
N GLU A 12 -3.27 -7.56 10.58
CA GLU A 12 -3.14 -7.82 9.13
C GLU A 12 -2.67 -6.62 8.29
N TRP A 13 -2.51 -5.44 8.88
CA TRP A 13 -1.98 -4.25 8.21
C TRP A 13 -0.60 -3.79 8.71
N ASP A 14 -0.02 -4.49 9.68
CA ASP A 14 1.25 -4.08 10.30
C ASP A 14 2.45 -4.56 9.47
N GLU A 15 2.31 -5.69 8.79
CA GLU A 15 3.42 -6.35 8.12
C GLU A 15 3.18 -6.53 6.61
N LEU A 16 4.21 -6.24 5.84
CA LEU A 16 4.27 -6.47 4.39
C LEU A 16 5.08 -7.72 4.10
N HIS A 17 4.46 -8.63 3.38
CA HIS A 17 5.11 -9.84 2.87
C HIS A 17 5.24 -9.78 1.36
N LEU A 18 6.35 -10.25 0.84
CA LEU A 18 6.65 -10.35 -0.58
C LEU A 18 6.75 -11.82 -1.00
N PHE A 19 6.17 -12.15 -2.13
CA PHE A 19 6.23 -13.47 -2.75
C PHE A 19 6.64 -13.35 -4.20
N HIS A 20 7.40 -14.32 -4.69
CA HIS A 20 7.83 -14.40 -6.09
C HIS A 20 7.46 -15.73 -6.72
N ALA A 21 7.27 -15.75 -8.02
CA ALA A 21 7.01 -16.94 -8.82
C ALA A 21 7.44 -16.66 -10.26
N ASP A 22 7.77 -17.71 -11.01
CA ASP A 22 8.11 -17.62 -12.43
C ASP A 22 6.86 -17.49 -13.31
N SER A 23 5.69 -17.76 -12.75
CA SER A 23 4.38 -17.67 -13.41
C SER A 23 3.34 -17.06 -12.47
N PRO A 24 2.35 -16.29 -12.99
CA PRO A 24 1.22 -15.81 -12.19
C PRO A 24 0.42 -16.91 -11.48
N LEU A 25 0.46 -18.12 -12.01
CA LEU A 25 -0.19 -19.29 -11.41
C LEU A 25 0.67 -19.97 -10.34
N GLY A 26 1.90 -19.49 -10.09
CA GLY A 26 2.81 -20.07 -9.12
C GLY A 26 3.67 -21.21 -9.67
N PRO A 27 4.28 -22.01 -8.82
CA PRO A 27 4.20 -21.94 -7.35
C PRO A 27 4.82 -20.67 -6.77
N TRP A 28 4.11 -20.04 -5.83
CA TRP A 28 4.57 -18.86 -5.13
C TRP A 28 5.53 -19.23 -3.99
N ARG A 29 6.67 -18.56 -3.92
CA ARG A 29 7.69 -18.71 -2.89
C ARG A 29 7.78 -17.46 -2.05
N PRO A 30 7.85 -17.56 -0.72
CA PRO A 30 8.03 -16.40 0.14
C PRO A 30 9.43 -15.80 -0.05
N HIS A 31 9.50 -14.49 -0.01
CA HIS A 31 10.79 -13.79 0.05
C HIS A 31 11.51 -14.14 1.37
N ARG A 32 12.82 -14.37 1.29
CA ARG A 32 13.62 -14.85 2.43
C ARG A 32 13.65 -13.90 3.63
N ARG A 33 13.37 -12.62 3.42
CA ARG A 33 13.37 -11.59 4.47
C ARG A 33 11.96 -11.20 4.91
N ASN A 34 10.96 -12.02 4.66
CA ASN A 34 9.61 -11.72 5.16
C ASN A 34 9.54 -11.72 6.69
N PRO A 35 8.84 -10.74 7.27
CA PRO A 35 8.20 -9.58 6.62
C PRO A 35 9.25 -8.61 6.07
N VAL A 36 9.05 -8.11 4.85
CA VAL A 36 9.99 -7.17 4.21
C VAL A 36 9.84 -5.74 4.76
N LYS A 37 8.76 -5.48 5.46
CA LYS A 37 8.48 -4.23 6.16
C LYS A 37 7.49 -4.46 7.30
N SER A 38 7.69 -3.77 8.41
CA SER A 38 6.79 -3.72 9.56
C SER A 38 6.57 -2.26 9.94
N ASP A 39 5.50 -1.66 9.44
CA ASP A 39 5.12 -0.27 9.71
C ASP A 39 3.64 -0.06 9.35
N VAL A 40 2.79 0.11 10.35
CA VAL A 40 1.35 0.35 10.22
C VAL A 40 0.99 1.50 9.27
N ARG A 41 1.93 2.43 9.02
CA ARG A 41 1.74 3.59 8.14
C ARG A 41 1.97 3.29 6.66
N SER A 42 2.54 2.12 6.32
CA SER A 42 2.93 1.85 4.93
C SER A 42 3.11 0.37 4.57
N SER A 43 2.74 -0.58 5.43
CA SER A 43 2.84 -2.00 5.10
C SER A 43 1.69 -2.49 4.24
N ARG A 44 0.45 -2.13 4.55
CA ARG A 44 -0.73 -2.66 3.84
C ARG A 44 -0.78 -2.17 2.39
N PRO A 45 -0.79 -3.07 1.37
CA PRO A 45 -0.95 -2.66 -0.02
C PRO A 45 -2.27 -1.90 -0.27
N ALA A 46 -2.19 -0.84 -1.09
CA ALA A 46 -3.33 0.03 -1.41
C ALA A 46 -3.70 0.07 -2.90
N GLY A 47 -3.10 -0.78 -3.71
CA GLY A 47 -3.35 -0.84 -5.15
C GLY A 47 -2.19 -1.45 -5.92
N SER A 48 -2.27 -1.38 -7.24
CA SER A 48 -1.23 -1.87 -8.14
C SER A 48 0.04 -1.03 -8.05
N LEU A 49 1.18 -1.64 -8.36
CA LEU A 49 2.41 -0.89 -8.63
C LEU A 49 2.21 0.00 -9.86
N PHE A 50 2.82 1.16 -9.87
CA PHE A 50 2.76 2.11 -10.98
C PHE A 50 4.10 2.83 -11.17
N GLU A 51 4.34 3.34 -12.38
CA GLU A 51 5.47 4.22 -12.64
C GLU A 51 5.11 5.67 -12.36
N TRP A 52 5.98 6.34 -11.60
CA TRP A 52 5.89 7.77 -11.32
C TRP A 52 7.27 8.41 -11.32
N GLN A 53 7.44 9.44 -12.16
CA GLN A 53 8.71 10.15 -12.34
C GLN A 53 9.89 9.20 -12.64
N GLY A 54 9.65 8.21 -13.53
CA GLY A 54 10.66 7.23 -13.94
C GLY A 54 11.03 6.21 -12.86
N SER A 55 10.22 6.05 -11.84
CA SER A 55 10.46 5.11 -10.74
C SER A 55 9.24 4.24 -10.48
N LEU A 56 9.48 2.98 -10.17
CA LEU A 56 8.43 2.05 -9.74
C LEU A 56 7.98 2.42 -8.33
N CYS A 57 6.69 2.64 -8.15
CA CYS A 57 6.08 3.02 -6.89
C CYS A 57 5.03 2.02 -6.42
N ARG A 58 4.95 1.87 -5.11
CA ARG A 58 3.95 1.04 -4.42
C ARG A 58 3.07 1.94 -3.55
N PRO A 59 1.75 1.95 -3.78
CA PRO A 59 0.83 2.59 -2.85
C PRO A 59 0.61 1.70 -1.64
N ALA A 60 0.53 2.29 -0.47
CA ALA A 60 0.23 1.61 0.79
C ALA A 60 -0.75 2.41 1.64
N GLN A 61 -1.58 1.73 2.41
CA GLN A 61 -2.47 2.37 3.38
C GLN A 61 -1.69 2.79 4.63
N ASP A 62 -1.93 4.01 5.07
CA ASP A 62 -1.61 4.42 6.42
C ASP A 62 -2.79 4.06 7.33
N CYS A 63 -2.60 3.07 8.18
CA CYS A 63 -3.60 2.60 9.15
C CYS A 63 -3.29 3.08 10.59
N SER A 64 -2.36 4.03 10.77
CA SER A 64 -1.90 4.47 12.09
C SER A 64 -2.96 5.19 12.95
N ARG A 65 -3.94 5.81 12.33
CA ARG A 65 -5.07 6.44 13.03
C ARG A 65 -6.33 5.59 13.02
N ARG A 66 -6.53 4.88 11.92
CA ARG A 66 -7.62 3.94 11.65
C ARG A 66 -7.37 3.26 10.33
N TYR A 67 -8.07 2.18 10.05
CA TYR A 67 -8.06 1.52 8.76
C TYR A 67 -8.39 2.49 7.62
N GLY A 68 -7.51 2.53 6.59
CA GLY A 68 -7.73 3.37 5.40
C GLY A 68 -7.73 4.88 5.69
N TYR A 69 -6.90 5.34 6.63
CA TYR A 69 -6.82 6.76 6.95
C TYR A 69 -6.20 7.58 5.81
N ALA A 70 -5.07 7.13 5.27
CA ALA A 70 -4.31 7.85 4.25
C ALA A 70 -3.58 6.87 3.33
N ILE A 71 -2.97 7.39 2.27
CA ILE A 71 -2.10 6.61 1.37
C ILE A 71 -0.69 7.15 1.44
N SER A 72 0.28 6.26 1.65
CA SER A 72 1.70 6.52 1.44
C SER A 72 2.10 6.00 0.06
N VAL A 73 2.86 6.78 -0.69
CA VAL A 73 3.46 6.39 -1.98
C VAL A 73 4.93 6.09 -1.74
N ASN A 74 5.33 4.85 -1.96
CA ASN A 74 6.66 4.37 -1.66
C ASN A 74 7.39 4.03 -2.96
N ARG A 75 8.52 4.71 -3.22
CA ARG A 75 9.40 4.39 -4.33
C ARG A 75 10.20 3.13 -4.00
N ILE A 76 10.13 2.13 -4.87
CA ILE A 76 10.92 0.92 -4.76
C ILE A 76 12.35 1.21 -5.25
N LEU A 77 13.30 1.07 -4.35
CA LEU A 77 14.72 1.25 -4.64
C LEU A 77 15.38 -0.05 -5.07
N ARG A 78 14.90 -1.17 -4.54
CA ARG A 78 15.35 -2.51 -4.89
C ARG A 78 14.25 -3.54 -4.67
N ILE A 79 14.12 -4.45 -5.60
CA ILE A 79 13.22 -5.61 -5.51
C ILE A 79 13.83 -6.77 -6.28
N ASP A 80 14.26 -7.78 -5.56
CA ASP A 80 14.73 -9.06 -6.10
C ASP A 80 14.40 -10.18 -5.10
N THR A 81 14.89 -11.40 -5.28
CA THR A 81 14.64 -12.54 -4.39
C THR A 81 15.38 -12.45 -3.05
N GLU A 82 16.38 -11.58 -2.95
CA GLU A 82 17.28 -11.45 -1.81
C GLU A 82 17.05 -10.18 -1.00
N GLU A 83 16.66 -9.09 -1.69
CA GLU A 83 16.53 -7.78 -1.08
C GLU A 83 15.25 -7.07 -1.52
N TYR A 84 14.64 -6.37 -0.57
CA TYR A 84 13.59 -5.38 -0.81
C TYR A 84 13.92 -4.11 -0.06
N ARG A 85 13.87 -2.97 -0.77
CA ARG A 85 14.00 -1.63 -0.16
C ARG A 85 13.06 -0.65 -0.85
N GLU A 86 12.43 0.17 -0.06
CA GLU A 86 11.60 1.29 -0.53
C GLU A 86 11.81 2.51 0.36
N VAL A 87 11.40 3.67 -0.15
CA VAL A 87 11.37 4.94 0.58
C VAL A 87 10.06 5.66 0.30
N GLU A 88 9.43 6.21 1.32
CA GLU A 88 8.26 7.06 1.13
C GLU A 88 8.67 8.35 0.39
N VAL A 89 7.95 8.67 -0.69
CA VAL A 89 8.20 9.87 -1.52
C VAL A 89 7.02 10.82 -1.54
N SER A 90 5.83 10.37 -1.16
CA SER A 90 4.63 11.21 -1.09
C SER A 90 3.60 10.59 -0.14
N ARG A 91 2.70 11.42 0.34
CA ARG A 91 1.57 11.01 1.20
C ARG A 91 0.31 11.76 0.81
N ILE A 92 -0.79 11.03 0.66
CA ILE A 92 -2.11 11.58 0.38
C ILE A 92 -2.92 11.49 1.67
N LEU A 93 -3.14 12.63 2.29
CA LEU A 93 -3.94 12.75 3.51
C LEU A 93 -5.40 13.08 3.15
N PRO A 94 -6.38 12.65 3.94
CA PRO A 94 -7.73 13.20 3.85
C PRO A 94 -7.69 14.68 4.30
N GLY A 95 -8.60 15.51 3.81
CA GLY A 95 -8.68 16.91 4.29
C GLY A 95 -8.71 17.96 3.19
N TRP A 96 -8.74 17.53 1.91
CA TRP A 96 -9.06 18.46 0.81
C TRP A 96 -10.56 18.81 0.75
N ASP A 97 -11.39 18.17 1.53
CA ASP A 97 -12.82 18.40 1.75
C ASP A 97 -13.13 17.93 3.17
N ASP A 98 -13.80 18.78 3.97
CA ASP A 98 -14.10 18.51 5.39
C ASP A 98 -14.91 17.23 5.62
N SER A 99 -15.63 16.74 4.60
CA SER A 99 -16.37 15.49 4.67
C SER A 99 -15.50 14.24 4.40
N VAL A 100 -14.28 14.39 3.87
CA VAL A 100 -13.39 13.27 3.56
C VAL A 100 -12.66 12.82 4.81
N LEU A 101 -12.91 11.60 5.21
CA LEU A 101 -12.39 11.02 6.43
C LEU A 101 -11.19 10.10 6.21
N GLY A 102 -11.01 9.56 5.01
CA GLY A 102 -9.94 8.63 4.68
C GLY A 102 -9.82 8.37 3.20
N VAL A 103 -8.68 7.81 2.80
CA VAL A 103 -8.33 7.40 1.45
C VAL A 103 -7.78 5.99 1.52
N HIS A 104 -8.28 5.09 0.69
CA HIS A 104 -8.15 3.67 0.93
C HIS A 104 -7.42 2.92 -0.18
N THR A 105 -7.65 3.31 -1.46
CA THR A 105 -6.95 2.72 -2.60
C THR A 105 -6.45 3.79 -3.56
N LEU A 106 -5.35 3.47 -4.26
CA LEU A 106 -4.78 4.27 -5.33
C LEU A 106 -4.33 3.35 -6.46
N ASN A 107 -4.88 3.58 -7.66
CA ASN A 107 -4.45 2.90 -8.88
C ASN A 107 -4.18 3.92 -9.97
N MET A 108 -3.15 3.70 -10.76
CA MET A 108 -2.76 4.54 -11.89
C MET A 108 -2.51 3.67 -13.12
N ILE A 109 -3.10 4.08 -14.26
CA ILE A 109 -2.86 3.44 -15.55
C ILE A 109 -3.11 4.48 -16.67
N ASP A 110 -2.21 4.56 -17.62
CA ASP A 110 -2.33 5.36 -18.85
C ASP A 110 -2.81 6.82 -18.63
N GLY A 111 -2.24 7.48 -17.62
CA GLY A 111 -2.59 8.86 -17.26
C GLY A 111 -3.89 9.02 -16.47
N LEU A 112 -4.61 7.92 -16.20
CA LEU A 112 -5.77 7.92 -15.32
C LEU A 112 -5.36 7.53 -13.91
N THR A 113 -5.75 8.34 -12.93
CA THR A 113 -5.61 8.02 -11.51
C THR A 113 -6.99 7.79 -10.90
N MET A 114 -7.16 6.63 -10.28
CA MET A 114 -8.36 6.29 -9.53
C MET A 114 -8.05 6.16 -8.04
N MET A 115 -8.87 6.78 -7.23
CA MET A 115 -8.76 6.76 -5.78
C MET A 115 -10.16 6.72 -5.18
N ASP A 116 -10.37 5.89 -4.16
CA ASP A 116 -11.59 5.93 -3.36
C ASP A 116 -11.41 6.83 -2.14
N CYS A 117 -12.49 7.25 -1.55
CA CYS A 117 -12.47 7.95 -0.27
C CYS A 117 -13.67 7.60 0.62
N LEU A 118 -13.42 7.58 1.92
CA LEU A 118 -14.48 7.51 2.92
C LEU A 118 -14.98 8.92 3.21
N ARG A 119 -16.29 9.15 3.07
CA ARG A 119 -16.93 10.44 3.31
C ARG A 119 -18.02 10.37 4.37
N MET A 120 -18.08 11.42 5.19
CA MET A 120 -19.21 11.63 6.09
C MET A 120 -20.43 12.15 5.30
N ARG A 121 -21.58 11.54 5.50
CA ARG A 121 -22.86 12.06 4.98
C ARG A 121 -23.76 12.47 6.14
N SER A 122 -24.30 13.69 6.06
CA SER A 122 -25.39 14.06 6.94
C SER A 122 -26.65 13.23 6.60
N ARG A 123 -27.30 12.66 7.61
CA ARG A 123 -28.57 11.93 7.43
C ARG A 123 -29.76 12.84 7.22
N PHE A 124 -29.62 14.12 7.53
CA PHE A 124 -30.68 15.10 7.44
C PHE A 124 -30.23 16.29 6.59
N ARG A 125 -30.95 16.52 5.52
CA ARG A 125 -31.03 17.80 4.83
C ARG A 125 -32.37 18.43 5.18
#